data_73ba38d2bbfc7c8034203f946a50efce
#
_entry.id   73ba38d2bbfc7c8034203f946a50efce
#
_cell.length_a   1.000
_cell.length_b   1.000
_cell.length_c   1.000
_cell.angle_alpha   90.00
_cell.angle_beta   90.00
_cell.angle_gamma   90.00
#
_symmetry.space_group_name_H-M   'P 1'
#
loop_
_entity.id
_entity.type
_entity.pdbx_description
1 polymer ?
#
loop_
_entity_poly.entity_id
_entity_poly.type
_entity_poly.pdbx_seq_one_letter_code
_entity_poly.pdbx_strand_id
1 'polypeptide(L)'
;MKVSLWQRRIHRAQELSHQHPFASEILGFYIHLARFQEDLYQRLSGAPPQKDHAASISAELRPDELQNLSSRFESFLSVAESHGPKLLADLSRQLQNRGSRFWSGLLQSGWAANSASEAQGLLARAFLQPYAELLRSHASLRPVSTSRALCPFCNRKPVLGVLRPLGDGGARSMVCSFCLAEWEFRRIVCPGCGEGNDKH
;
A
#
# COMPACT_ATOMS: atom_id res chain seq x y z
N MET A 1 15.78 16.28 13.78
CA MET A 1 15.04 15.01 13.58
C MET A 1 14.56 14.92 12.14
N LYS A 2 14.85 13.83 11.41
CA LYS A 2 14.30 13.65 10.06
C LYS A 2 12.81 13.30 10.19
N VAL A 3 11.96 14.09 9.54
CA VAL A 3 10.51 13.83 9.46
C VAL A 3 10.29 12.48 8.76
N SER A 4 9.48 11.60 9.34
CA SER A 4 9.19 10.28 8.76
C SER A 4 8.45 10.41 7.41
N LEU A 5 8.51 9.35 6.59
CA LEU A 5 7.72 9.30 5.36
C LEU A 5 6.22 9.41 5.63
N TRP A 6 5.76 8.83 6.74
CA TRP A 6 4.37 8.87 7.18
C TRP A 6 3.94 10.29 7.56
N GLN A 7 4.76 10.99 8.35
CA GLN A 7 4.49 12.39 8.71
C GLN A 7 4.44 13.31 7.50
N ARG A 8 5.28 13.08 6.49
CA ARG A 8 5.21 13.83 5.22
C ARG A 8 3.91 13.57 4.47
N ARG A 9 3.42 12.32 4.43
CA ARG A 9 2.12 11.96 3.82
C ARG A 9 0.96 12.65 4.54
N ILE A 10 0.95 12.60 5.87
CA ILE A 10 -0.08 13.22 6.71
C ILE A 10 -0.09 14.74 6.50
N HIS A 11 1.07 15.38 6.59
CA HIS A 11 1.18 16.83 6.39
C HIS A 11 0.71 17.24 4.98
N ARG A 12 1.13 16.50 3.95
CA ARG A 12 0.68 16.79 2.58
C ARG A 12 -0.83 16.61 2.40
N ALA A 13 -1.43 15.61 3.03
CA ALA A 13 -2.88 15.44 3.00
C ALA A 13 -3.62 16.59 3.71
N GLN A 14 -3.08 17.10 4.82
CA GLN A 14 -3.61 18.28 5.51
C GLN A 14 -3.56 19.53 4.62
N GLU A 15 -2.41 19.81 4.01
CA GLU A 15 -2.28 20.93 3.06
C GLU A 15 -3.29 20.84 1.91
N LEU A 16 -3.40 19.66 1.28
CA LEU A 16 -4.33 19.43 0.17
C LEU A 16 -5.79 19.55 0.60
N SER A 17 -6.15 19.10 1.81
CA SER A 17 -7.49 19.25 2.36
C SER A 17 -7.89 20.72 2.51
N HIS A 18 -6.96 21.58 2.90
CA HIS A 18 -7.19 23.03 2.97
C HIS A 18 -7.27 23.69 1.59
N GLN A 19 -6.41 23.26 0.65
CA GLN A 19 -6.37 23.82 -0.70
C GLN A 19 -7.56 23.37 -1.57
N HIS A 20 -8.13 22.19 -1.27
CA HIS A 20 -9.16 21.54 -2.09
C HIS A 20 -10.35 21.09 -1.21
N PRO A 21 -11.26 22.02 -0.82
CA PRO A 21 -12.39 21.69 0.08
C PRO A 21 -13.28 20.56 -0.42
N PHE A 22 -13.42 20.39 -1.73
CA PHE A 22 -14.20 19.28 -2.32
C PHE A 22 -13.61 17.89 -2.03
N ALA A 23 -12.33 17.80 -1.70
CA ALA A 23 -11.65 16.56 -1.35
C ALA A 23 -11.43 16.40 0.17
N SER A 24 -11.92 17.34 0.99
CA SER A 24 -11.64 17.40 2.43
C SER A 24 -12.10 16.14 3.19
N GLU A 25 -13.23 15.55 2.82
CA GLU A 25 -13.76 14.34 3.45
C GLU A 25 -12.79 13.16 3.24
N ILE A 26 -12.42 12.89 2.00
CA ILE A 26 -11.54 11.75 1.70
C ILE A 26 -10.11 11.97 2.20
N LEU A 27 -9.61 13.20 2.16
CA LEU A 27 -8.29 13.54 2.70
C LEU A 27 -8.28 13.50 4.23
N GLY A 28 -9.37 13.90 4.88
CA GLY A 28 -9.56 13.74 6.32
C GLY A 28 -9.54 12.27 6.74
N PHE A 29 -10.26 11.43 6.04
CA PHE A 29 -10.21 9.98 6.25
C PHE A 29 -8.78 9.43 6.04
N TYR A 30 -8.12 9.83 4.96
CA TYR A 30 -6.75 9.40 4.69
C TYR A 30 -5.77 9.78 5.80
N ILE A 31 -5.92 10.95 6.43
CA ILE A 31 -5.08 11.38 7.56
C ILE A 31 -5.22 10.40 8.74
N HIS A 32 -6.45 10.01 9.09
CA HIS A 32 -6.69 9.04 10.17
C HIS A 32 -6.13 7.66 9.82
N LEU A 33 -6.33 7.23 8.59
CA LEU A 33 -5.78 5.99 8.04
C LEU A 33 -4.25 5.99 8.12
N ALA A 34 -3.59 7.05 7.65
CA ALA A 34 -2.14 7.16 7.63
C ALA A 34 -1.52 7.20 9.03
N ARG A 35 -2.20 7.80 10.02
CA ARG A 35 -1.78 7.75 11.43
C ARG A 35 -1.83 6.33 11.99
N PHE A 36 -2.90 5.61 11.72
CA PHE A 36 -3.00 4.20 12.10
C PHE A 36 -1.90 3.36 11.43
N GLN A 37 -1.67 3.58 10.15
CA GLN A 37 -0.64 2.89 9.38
C GLN A 37 0.77 3.20 9.90
N GLU A 38 1.05 4.43 10.32
CA GLU A 38 2.33 4.80 10.95
C GLU A 38 2.54 4.04 12.27
N ASP A 39 1.53 4.03 13.15
CA ASP A 39 1.60 3.28 14.43
C ASP A 39 1.83 1.79 14.18
N LEU A 40 1.09 1.20 13.25
CA LEU A 40 1.26 -0.21 12.87
C LEU A 40 2.67 -0.49 12.34
N TYR A 41 3.18 0.35 11.42
CA TYR A 41 4.52 0.23 10.89
C TYR A 41 5.59 0.28 11.98
N GLN A 42 5.49 1.24 12.91
CA GLN A 42 6.44 1.40 14.03
C GLN A 42 6.45 0.17 14.94
N ARG A 43 5.28 -0.36 15.28
CA ARG A 43 5.15 -1.57 16.13
C ARG A 43 5.75 -2.80 15.44
N LEU A 44 5.47 -2.99 14.15
CA LEU A 44 6.01 -4.11 13.38
C LEU A 44 7.53 -3.98 13.19
N SER A 45 8.06 -2.77 13.12
CA SER A 45 9.51 -2.51 13.02
C SER A 45 10.28 -2.90 14.27
N GLY A 46 9.64 -2.97 15.44
CA GLY A 46 10.25 -3.44 16.70
C GLY A 46 10.55 -4.94 16.71
N ALA A 47 9.89 -5.72 15.84
CA ALA A 47 10.15 -7.15 15.63
C ALA A 47 10.29 -7.38 14.12
N PRO A 48 11.47 -7.07 13.54
CA PRO A 48 11.64 -7.10 12.08
C PRO A 48 11.38 -8.51 11.52
N PRO A 49 10.81 -8.60 10.31
CA PRO A 49 10.53 -9.87 9.66
C PRO A 49 11.81 -10.68 9.45
N GLN A 50 11.69 -12.01 9.50
CA GLN A 50 12.82 -12.91 9.24
C GLN A 50 13.36 -12.70 7.82
N LYS A 51 14.67 -12.94 7.65
CA LYS A 51 15.45 -12.66 6.41
C LYS A 51 15.00 -13.40 5.15
N ASP A 52 14.06 -14.32 5.26
CA ASP A 52 13.58 -15.13 4.12
C ASP A 52 12.79 -14.34 3.06
N HIS A 53 12.44 -13.08 3.37
CA HIS A 53 11.80 -12.15 2.42
C HIS A 53 12.81 -11.31 1.61
N ALA A 54 14.07 -11.73 1.52
CA ALA A 54 15.17 -10.90 1.00
C ALA A 54 15.02 -10.50 -0.49
N ALA A 55 14.24 -11.21 -1.30
CA ALA A 55 14.13 -10.95 -2.74
C ALA A 55 12.72 -10.60 -3.23
N SER A 56 11.67 -11.09 -2.59
CA SER A 56 10.27 -10.82 -2.97
C SER A 56 9.30 -11.08 -1.81
N ILE A 57 8.12 -10.48 -1.88
CA ILE A 57 7.02 -10.84 -0.97
C ILE A 57 6.50 -12.24 -1.34
N SER A 58 6.36 -13.11 -0.33
CA SER A 58 5.68 -14.39 -0.47
C SER A 58 4.23 -14.20 -0.99
N ALA A 59 3.73 -15.17 -1.74
CA ALA A 59 2.34 -15.16 -2.19
C ALA A 59 1.33 -15.28 -1.03
N GLU A 60 1.75 -15.82 0.10
CA GLU A 60 0.93 -16.02 1.28
C GLU A 60 1.61 -15.46 2.53
N LEU A 61 0.80 -14.95 3.46
CA LEU A 61 1.24 -14.62 4.82
C LEU A 61 1.46 -15.93 5.58
N ARG A 62 2.53 -15.98 6.37
CA ARG A 62 2.76 -17.11 7.28
C ARG A 62 1.73 -17.07 8.42
N PRO A 63 1.42 -18.20 9.05
CA PRO A 63 0.42 -18.26 10.13
C PRO A 63 0.73 -17.32 11.31
N ASP A 64 2.00 -17.19 11.71
CA ASP A 64 2.45 -16.30 12.77
C ASP A 64 2.29 -14.82 12.41
N GLU A 65 2.61 -14.45 11.18
CA GLU A 65 2.40 -13.10 10.63
C GLU A 65 0.91 -12.76 10.59
N LEU A 66 0.11 -13.68 10.07
CA LEU A 66 -1.33 -13.52 9.95
C LEU A 66 -2.01 -13.39 11.32
N GLN A 67 -1.59 -14.16 12.31
CA GLN A 67 -2.09 -14.08 13.68
C GLN A 67 -1.76 -12.71 14.30
N ASN A 68 -0.52 -12.25 14.16
CA ASN A 68 -0.07 -10.96 14.69
C ASN A 68 -0.82 -9.80 14.03
N LEU A 69 -0.99 -9.83 12.71
CA LEU A 69 -1.73 -8.81 11.96
C LEU A 69 -3.22 -8.84 12.30
N SER A 70 -3.87 -10.00 12.31
CA SER A 70 -5.32 -10.11 12.54
C SER A 70 -5.74 -9.59 13.91
N SER A 71 -4.89 -9.69 14.92
CA SER A 71 -5.15 -9.13 16.26
C SER A 71 -5.35 -7.61 16.30
N ARG A 72 -4.88 -6.90 15.25
CA ARG A 72 -4.96 -5.44 15.15
C ARG A 72 -5.97 -4.96 14.12
N PHE A 73 -6.55 -5.88 13.37
CA PHE A 73 -7.46 -5.53 12.29
C PHE A 73 -8.77 -4.93 12.79
N GLU A 74 -9.24 -5.34 13.98
CA GLU A 74 -10.41 -4.75 14.63
C GLU A 74 -10.22 -3.24 14.90
N SER A 75 -9.07 -2.86 15.45
CA SER A 75 -8.75 -1.45 15.70
C SER A 75 -8.69 -0.63 14.40
N PHE A 76 -8.20 -1.24 13.31
CA PHE A 76 -8.23 -0.62 11.99
C PHE A 76 -9.66 -0.41 11.48
N LEU A 77 -10.51 -1.41 11.62
CA LEU A 77 -11.93 -1.32 11.25
C LEU A 77 -12.64 -0.23 12.05
N SER A 78 -12.32 -0.07 13.34
CA SER A 78 -12.85 1.01 14.17
C SER A 78 -12.46 2.41 13.67
N VAL A 79 -11.23 2.58 13.18
CA VAL A 79 -10.80 3.83 12.52
C VAL A 79 -11.59 4.07 11.23
N ALA A 80 -11.76 3.04 10.41
CA ALA A 80 -12.49 3.14 9.15
C ALA A 80 -13.98 3.38 9.37
N GLU A 81 -14.57 2.81 10.41
CA GLU A 81 -15.96 3.07 10.83
C GLU A 81 -16.17 4.52 11.29
N SER A 82 -15.24 5.03 12.13
CA SER A 82 -15.39 6.35 12.76
C SER A 82 -15.11 7.52 11.82
N HIS A 83 -14.23 7.32 10.83
CA HIS A 83 -13.69 8.41 10.00
C HIS A 83 -13.86 8.19 8.49
N GLY A 84 -14.28 7.00 8.07
CA GLY A 84 -14.42 6.67 6.65
C GLY A 84 -15.70 7.22 6.04
N PRO A 85 -15.75 7.36 4.70
CA PRO A 85 -16.98 7.61 3.98
C PRO A 85 -18.05 6.57 4.33
N LYS A 86 -19.33 6.95 4.27
CA LYS A 86 -20.46 6.15 4.75
C LYS A 86 -20.39 4.66 4.31
N LEU A 87 -20.10 4.39 3.05
CA LEU A 87 -19.99 3.00 2.55
C LEU A 87 -18.90 2.19 3.23
N LEU A 88 -17.73 2.79 3.48
CA LEU A 88 -16.62 2.13 4.17
C LEU A 88 -16.89 1.99 5.67
N ALA A 89 -17.52 2.97 6.29
CA ALA A 89 -17.93 2.92 7.68
C ALA A 89 -18.94 1.78 7.92
N ASP A 90 -19.99 1.69 7.11
CA ASP A 90 -21.00 0.63 7.20
C ASP A 90 -20.39 -0.76 6.95
N LEU A 91 -19.49 -0.88 5.97
CA LEU A 91 -18.75 -2.12 5.71
C LEU A 91 -17.84 -2.50 6.88
N SER A 92 -17.14 -1.54 7.47
CA SER A 92 -16.24 -1.79 8.60
C SER A 92 -17.01 -2.31 9.81
N ARG A 93 -18.17 -1.73 10.12
CA ARG A 93 -19.08 -2.22 11.16
C ARG A 93 -19.55 -3.65 10.90
N GLN A 94 -19.91 -3.97 9.66
CA GLN A 94 -20.30 -5.33 9.28
C GLN A 94 -19.14 -6.32 9.46
N LEU A 95 -17.91 -5.92 9.10
CA LEU A 95 -16.73 -6.77 9.24
C LEU A 95 -16.34 -7.00 10.69
N GLN A 96 -16.51 -6.02 11.58
CA GLN A 96 -16.25 -6.19 13.01
C GLN A 96 -17.09 -7.33 13.60
N ASN A 97 -18.34 -7.49 13.17
CA ASN A 97 -19.24 -8.54 13.62
C ASN A 97 -18.88 -9.96 13.10
N ARG A 98 -17.90 -10.09 12.17
CA ARG A 98 -17.53 -11.39 11.59
C ARG A 98 -16.47 -12.15 12.38
N GLY A 99 -15.72 -11.45 13.23
CA GLY A 99 -14.68 -12.03 14.09
C GLY A 99 -13.38 -12.46 13.41
N SER A 100 -12.41 -12.82 14.23
CA SER A 100 -11.01 -13.04 13.84
C SER A 100 -10.79 -14.10 12.77
N ARG A 101 -11.58 -15.19 12.78
CA ARG A 101 -11.46 -16.24 11.77
C ARG A 101 -11.78 -15.74 10.35
N PHE A 102 -12.81 -14.91 10.23
CA PHE A 102 -13.16 -14.28 8.95
C PHE A 102 -12.09 -13.27 8.53
N TRP A 103 -11.59 -12.47 9.46
CA TRP A 103 -10.56 -11.48 9.18
C TRP A 103 -9.27 -12.11 8.66
N SER A 104 -8.86 -13.24 9.24
CA SER A 104 -7.67 -13.97 8.75
C SER A 104 -7.82 -14.38 7.28
N GLY A 105 -8.96 -14.91 6.89
CA GLY A 105 -9.24 -15.25 5.49
C GLY A 105 -9.28 -14.02 4.57
N LEU A 106 -9.87 -12.90 5.06
CA LEU A 106 -9.92 -11.64 4.32
C LEU A 106 -8.52 -11.04 4.11
N LEU A 107 -7.70 -11.04 5.15
CA LEU A 107 -6.31 -10.55 5.09
C LEU A 107 -5.46 -11.40 4.15
N GLN A 108 -5.59 -12.71 4.22
CA GLN A 108 -4.90 -13.63 3.31
C GLN A 108 -5.31 -13.39 1.85
N SER A 109 -6.61 -13.23 1.58
CA SER A 109 -7.12 -12.89 0.24
C SER A 109 -6.65 -11.52 -0.23
N GLY A 110 -6.63 -10.52 0.65
CA GLY A 110 -6.11 -9.18 0.37
C GLY A 110 -4.61 -9.18 0.07
N TRP A 111 -3.86 -10.03 0.77
CA TRP A 111 -2.44 -10.23 0.53
C TRP A 111 -2.17 -10.89 -0.82
N ALA A 112 -2.89 -11.95 -1.16
CA ALA A 112 -2.78 -12.65 -2.45
C ALA A 112 -3.39 -11.89 -3.65
N ALA A 113 -4.01 -10.72 -3.43
CA ALA A 113 -4.75 -9.94 -4.43
C ALA A 113 -5.99 -10.66 -5.03
N ASN A 114 -6.55 -11.62 -4.32
CA ASN A 114 -7.67 -12.47 -4.74
C ASN A 114 -8.98 -12.13 -4.02
N SER A 115 -9.17 -10.88 -3.59
CA SER A 115 -10.37 -10.48 -2.83
C SER A 115 -11.63 -10.57 -3.67
N ALA A 116 -12.66 -11.26 -3.15
CA ALA A 116 -13.94 -11.45 -3.81
C ALA A 116 -14.77 -10.14 -3.92
N SER A 117 -14.55 -9.19 -3.02
CA SER A 117 -15.19 -7.86 -3.00
C SER A 117 -14.13 -6.77 -3.08
N GLU A 118 -14.33 -5.82 -4.00
CA GLU A 118 -13.40 -4.68 -4.15
C GLU A 118 -13.28 -3.84 -2.87
N ALA A 119 -14.40 -3.54 -2.21
CA ALA A 119 -14.41 -2.74 -0.99
C ALA A 119 -13.76 -3.46 0.21
N GLN A 120 -14.03 -4.76 0.39
CA GLN A 120 -13.35 -5.56 1.41
C GLN A 120 -11.87 -5.69 1.12
N GLY A 121 -11.51 -5.92 -0.14
CA GLY A 121 -10.14 -5.97 -0.60
C GLY A 121 -9.40 -4.64 -0.43
N LEU A 122 -10.09 -3.50 -0.59
CA LEU A 122 -9.53 -2.17 -0.31
C LEU A 122 -9.15 -2.04 1.17
N LEU A 123 -10.05 -2.37 2.10
CA LEU A 123 -9.79 -2.31 3.54
C LEU A 123 -8.64 -3.25 3.94
N ALA A 124 -8.67 -4.50 3.45
CA ALA A 124 -7.59 -5.46 3.73
C ALA A 124 -6.23 -4.97 3.21
N ARG A 125 -6.18 -4.45 1.98
CA ARG A 125 -4.92 -3.92 1.41
C ARG A 125 -4.44 -2.66 2.13
N ALA A 126 -5.34 -1.74 2.49
CA ALA A 126 -4.99 -0.54 3.23
C ALA A 126 -4.41 -0.87 4.61
N PHE A 127 -4.96 -1.89 5.28
CA PHE A 127 -4.42 -2.39 6.54
C PHE A 127 -3.05 -3.06 6.36
N LEU A 128 -2.87 -3.89 5.33
CA LEU A 128 -1.67 -4.67 5.09
C LEU A 128 -0.50 -3.86 4.49
N GLN A 129 -0.79 -2.67 3.93
CA GLN A 129 0.22 -1.85 3.26
C GLN A 129 1.45 -1.52 4.14
N PRO A 130 1.33 -1.12 5.42
CA PRO A 130 2.49 -0.86 6.27
C PRO A 130 3.40 -2.07 6.41
N TYR A 131 2.83 -3.27 6.49
CA TYR A 131 3.62 -4.49 6.57
C TYR A 131 4.35 -4.79 5.25
N ALA A 132 3.68 -4.60 4.12
CA ALA A 132 4.31 -4.73 2.80
C ALA A 132 5.46 -3.72 2.58
N GLU A 133 5.30 -2.47 3.05
CA GLU A 133 6.35 -1.45 3.03
C GLU A 133 7.52 -1.83 3.94
N LEU A 134 7.24 -2.41 5.12
CA LEU A 134 8.26 -2.88 6.05
C LEU A 134 9.09 -4.01 5.42
N LEU A 135 8.44 -5.04 4.87
CA LEU A 135 9.11 -6.13 4.16
C LEU A 135 10.01 -5.59 3.03
N ARG A 136 9.47 -4.66 2.23
CA ARG A 136 10.25 -4.02 1.17
C ARG A 136 11.47 -3.27 1.70
N SER A 137 11.36 -2.59 2.83
CA SER A 137 12.46 -1.81 3.41
C SER A 137 13.63 -2.68 3.88
N HIS A 138 13.37 -3.96 4.19
CA HIS A 138 14.38 -4.95 4.56
C HIS A 138 14.88 -5.80 3.40
N ALA A 139 14.24 -5.68 2.23
CA ALA A 139 14.65 -6.42 1.05
C ALA A 139 15.91 -5.82 0.42
N SER A 140 16.87 -6.68 0.10
CA SER A 140 18.11 -6.31 -0.62
C SER A 140 17.85 -6.21 -2.14
N LEU A 141 16.82 -5.44 -2.53
CA LEU A 141 16.52 -5.23 -3.94
C LEU A 141 17.52 -4.26 -4.54
N ARG A 142 18.29 -4.74 -5.50
CA ARG A 142 19.00 -3.84 -6.41
C ARG A 142 17.98 -3.19 -7.33
N PRO A 143 18.12 -1.89 -7.64
CA PRO A 143 17.34 -1.28 -8.70
C PRO A 143 17.62 -2.04 -9.99
N VAL A 144 16.69 -2.85 -10.42
CA VAL A 144 16.78 -3.51 -11.73
C VAL A 144 15.96 -2.63 -12.65
N SER A 145 16.64 -2.03 -13.66
CA SER A 145 15.91 -1.46 -14.79
C SER A 145 15.16 -2.59 -15.46
N THR A 146 13.85 -2.61 -15.25
CA THR A 146 13.02 -3.67 -15.80
C THR A 146 12.03 -3.09 -16.79
N SER A 147 11.81 -3.79 -17.90
CA SER A 147 10.66 -3.54 -18.79
C SER A 147 9.37 -4.16 -18.25
N ARG A 148 9.39 -4.64 -16.99
CA ARG A 148 8.22 -5.30 -16.37
C ARG A 148 7.19 -4.27 -15.94
N ALA A 149 5.96 -4.43 -16.40
CA ALA A 149 4.82 -3.60 -16.02
C ALA A 149 4.37 -3.82 -14.56
N LEU A 150 4.80 -4.91 -13.93
CA LEU A 150 4.46 -5.26 -12.55
C LEU A 150 5.62 -5.02 -11.60
N CYS A 151 5.31 -4.73 -10.35
CA CYS A 151 6.27 -4.51 -9.30
C CYS A 151 7.25 -5.70 -9.17
N PRO A 152 8.57 -5.46 -9.22
CA PRO A 152 9.56 -6.54 -9.12
C PRO A 152 9.58 -7.20 -7.75
N PHE A 153 9.02 -6.56 -6.72
CA PHE A 153 9.02 -7.06 -5.35
C PHE A 153 7.73 -7.84 -5.00
N CYS A 154 6.54 -7.31 -5.32
CA CYS A 154 5.27 -7.93 -4.94
C CYS A 154 4.35 -8.31 -6.12
N ASN A 155 4.83 -8.17 -7.34
CA ASN A 155 4.15 -8.52 -8.59
C ASN A 155 2.79 -7.82 -8.81
N ARG A 156 2.54 -6.68 -8.15
CA ARG A 156 1.31 -5.90 -8.32
C ARG A 156 1.48 -4.78 -9.34
N LYS A 157 0.35 -4.31 -9.87
CA LYS A 157 0.33 -3.18 -10.81
C LYS A 157 0.82 -1.89 -10.15
N PRO A 158 1.43 -0.97 -10.91
CA PRO A 158 1.72 0.36 -10.42
C PRO A 158 0.44 1.15 -10.19
N VAL A 159 0.48 2.10 -9.26
CA VAL A 159 -0.58 3.09 -9.01
C VAL A 159 -0.32 4.39 -9.76
N LEU A 160 0.94 4.73 -9.99
CA LEU A 160 1.33 5.94 -10.72
C LEU A 160 2.71 5.78 -11.38
N GLY A 161 2.97 6.63 -12.38
CA GLY A 161 4.29 6.86 -12.95
C GLY A 161 4.85 8.20 -12.49
N VAL A 162 6.16 8.24 -12.26
CA VAL A 162 6.88 9.45 -11.87
C VAL A 162 7.88 9.78 -12.97
N LEU A 163 7.86 11.02 -13.44
CA LEU A 163 8.86 11.54 -14.36
C LEU A 163 9.81 12.47 -13.59
N ARG A 164 11.09 12.24 -13.70
CA ARG A 164 12.13 13.09 -13.12
C ARG A 164 13.09 13.56 -14.20
N PRO A 165 13.55 14.82 -14.15
CA PRO A 165 14.62 15.28 -15.01
C PRO A 165 15.86 14.40 -14.83
N LEU A 166 16.49 14.00 -15.94
CA LEU A 166 17.76 13.27 -15.95
C LEU A 166 18.57 13.71 -17.16
N GLY A 167 19.63 14.50 -16.93
CA GLY A 167 20.38 15.17 -17.99
C GLY A 167 19.46 16.05 -18.85
N ASP A 168 19.61 15.98 -20.17
CA ASP A 168 18.77 16.70 -21.15
C ASP A 168 17.42 16.00 -21.42
N GLY A 169 17.08 14.97 -20.64
CA GLY A 169 15.85 14.20 -20.80
C GLY A 169 15.11 13.96 -19.50
N GLY A 170 14.42 12.82 -19.39
CA GLY A 170 13.68 12.42 -18.20
C GLY A 170 13.71 10.92 -18.00
N ALA A 171 13.88 10.52 -16.75
CA ALA A 171 13.68 9.15 -16.32
C ALA A 171 12.22 8.93 -15.89
N ARG A 172 11.67 7.78 -16.24
CA ARG A 172 10.36 7.34 -15.79
C ARG A 172 10.51 6.20 -14.82
N SER A 173 9.86 6.32 -13.67
CA SER A 173 9.69 5.23 -12.71
C SER A 173 8.23 4.94 -12.48
N MET A 174 7.95 3.71 -12.04
CA MET A 174 6.63 3.28 -11.57
C MET A 174 6.65 3.12 -10.07
N VAL A 175 5.52 3.42 -9.42
CA VAL A 175 5.32 3.22 -7.98
C VAL A 175 4.26 2.16 -7.78
N CYS A 176 4.57 1.15 -6.98
CA CYS A 176 3.67 0.03 -6.67
C CYS A 176 2.43 0.50 -5.91
N SER A 177 1.26 -0.06 -6.26
CA SER A 177 -0.01 0.21 -5.59
C SER A 177 -0.10 -0.36 -4.17
N PHE A 178 0.86 -1.19 -3.73
CA PHE A 178 0.79 -1.88 -2.45
C PHE A 178 2.03 -1.66 -1.59
N CYS A 179 3.21 -2.13 -2.01
CA CYS A 179 4.44 -2.00 -1.22
C CYS A 179 5.19 -0.69 -1.43
N LEU A 180 4.69 0.19 -2.31
CA LEU A 180 5.28 1.49 -2.69
C LEU A 180 6.73 1.39 -3.17
N ALA A 181 7.16 0.22 -3.63
CA ALA A 181 8.43 0.09 -4.34
C ALA A 181 8.41 0.96 -5.59
N GLU A 182 9.49 1.66 -5.81
CA GLU A 182 9.72 2.42 -7.04
C GLU A 182 10.73 1.69 -7.90
N TRP A 183 10.46 1.56 -9.23
CA TRP A 183 11.37 0.93 -10.18
C TRP A 183 11.38 1.68 -11.50
N GLU A 184 12.49 1.67 -12.18
CA GLU A 184 12.64 2.27 -13.51
C GLU A 184 11.79 1.54 -14.54
N PHE A 185 11.19 2.31 -15.45
CA PHE A 185 10.35 1.78 -16.52
C PHE A 185 10.58 2.57 -17.82
N ARG A 186 10.49 1.89 -18.95
CA ARG A 186 10.67 2.51 -20.27
C ARG A 186 9.72 3.69 -20.46
N ARG A 187 10.27 4.82 -20.93
CA ARG A 187 9.52 6.07 -21.04
C ARG A 187 8.35 6.00 -22.01
N ILE A 188 8.56 5.35 -23.15
CA ILE A 188 7.62 5.31 -24.29
C ILE A 188 6.72 4.07 -24.32
N VAL A 189 6.87 3.14 -23.35
CA VAL A 189 6.06 1.93 -23.28
C VAL A 189 4.89 2.12 -22.33
N CYS A 190 3.68 1.73 -22.78
CA CYS A 190 2.52 1.72 -21.90
C CYS A 190 2.63 0.60 -20.84
N PRO A 191 2.54 0.91 -19.54
CA PRO A 191 2.61 -0.11 -18.50
C PRO A 191 1.36 -1.01 -18.44
N GLY A 192 0.26 -0.63 -19.10
CA GLY A 192 -0.97 -1.38 -19.14
C GLY A 192 -1.01 -2.43 -20.25
N CYS A 193 -0.71 -2.02 -21.49
CA CYS A 193 -0.79 -2.90 -22.67
C CYS A 193 0.56 -3.28 -23.25
N GLY A 194 1.67 -2.68 -22.80
CA GLY A 194 3.01 -2.96 -23.32
C GLY A 194 3.32 -2.30 -24.67
N GLU A 195 2.39 -1.52 -25.22
CA GLU A 195 2.60 -0.84 -26.49
C GLU A 195 3.70 0.21 -26.36
N GLY A 196 4.69 0.12 -27.24
CA GLY A 196 5.75 1.10 -27.43
C GLY A 196 5.65 1.62 -28.86
N ASN A 197 5.03 2.77 -29.06
CA ASN A 197 4.95 3.37 -30.39
C ASN A 197 6.17 4.27 -30.59
N ASP A 198 7.19 3.73 -31.24
CA ASP A 198 8.39 4.46 -31.67
C ASP A 198 8.16 5.26 -32.99
N LYS A 199 6.91 5.31 -33.46
CA LYS A 199 6.55 5.97 -34.70
C LYS A 199 5.79 7.26 -34.43
N HIS A 200 6.49 8.29 -33.95
CA HIS A 200 6.12 9.70 -34.11
C HIS A 200 7.38 10.54 -34.14
#